data_c7b7faa27d2fcae2f81f5292629d9d47
#
_entry.id   c7b7faa27d2fcae2f81f5292629d9d47
#
_cell.length_a   1.000
_cell.length_b   1.000
_cell.length_c   1.000
_cell.angle_alpha   90.00
_cell.angle_beta   90.00
_cell.angle_gamma   90.00
#
_symmetry.space_group_name_H-M   'P 1'
#
loop_
_entity.id
_entity.type
_entity.pdbx_description
1 polymer ?
#
loop_
_entity_poly.entity_id
_entity_poly.type
_entity_poly.pdbx_seq_one_letter_code
_entity_poly.pdbx_strand_id
1 'polypeptide(L)'
;PEPEPARAVPDLAEVAGQAEARFALEVAAAGAHHLLLMGAPGAGKTMLAERLPGILPPLDRRTALECAALRSLRGGDARVRRRGGTAQGFDGDIDRTPPFEAPHHSASRSALVGGGSGLARPGAASLAHGGVLFLDEAPEFERRTLEALRQPLESGEVLLHRALGAVVYPARFQLVLAANPCPCGKGGGTGVECRCSVPERSRYAQR
;
A
#
# COMPACT_ATOMS: atom_id res chain seq x y z
N PRO A 1 28.11 10.22 -10.60
CA PRO A 1 27.26 9.64 -9.56
C PRO A 1 26.68 8.36 -10.13
N GLU A 2 27.10 7.25 -9.54
CA GLU A 2 26.57 5.92 -9.86
C GLU A 2 25.05 5.90 -9.62
N PRO A 3 24.28 5.19 -10.43
CA PRO A 3 22.86 5.03 -10.19
C PRO A 3 22.69 4.30 -8.84
N GLU A 4 21.95 4.90 -7.92
CA GLU A 4 21.54 4.19 -6.70
C GLU A 4 20.92 2.84 -7.11
N PRO A 5 21.35 1.73 -6.50
CA PRO A 5 20.80 0.42 -6.81
C PRO A 5 19.27 0.45 -6.60
N ALA A 6 18.55 -0.19 -7.50
CA ALA A 6 17.11 -0.43 -7.33
C ALA A 6 16.91 -1.01 -5.93
N ARG A 7 16.02 -0.41 -5.13
CA ARG A 7 15.76 -0.87 -3.76
C ARG A 7 15.36 -2.33 -3.84
N ALA A 8 16.22 -3.21 -3.33
CA ALA A 8 15.94 -4.64 -3.32
C ALA A 8 14.65 -4.86 -2.51
N VAL A 9 13.72 -5.62 -3.06
CA VAL A 9 12.52 -6.02 -2.32
C VAL A 9 13.00 -7.00 -1.25
N PRO A 10 12.71 -6.76 0.04
CA PRO A 10 13.15 -7.64 1.11
C PRO A 10 12.48 -9.01 1.00
N ASP A 11 13.22 -10.08 1.27
CA ASP A 11 12.75 -11.46 1.16
C ASP A 11 12.02 -11.90 2.44
N LEU A 12 10.90 -12.60 2.28
CA LEU A 12 10.16 -13.19 3.40
C LEU A 12 10.99 -14.29 4.13
N ALA A 13 11.93 -14.93 3.43
CA ALA A 13 12.84 -15.93 4.02
C ALA A 13 13.74 -15.34 5.12
N GLU A 14 14.02 -14.03 5.10
CA GLU A 14 14.82 -13.35 6.13
C GLU A 14 14.09 -13.19 7.47
N VAL A 15 12.78 -13.43 7.52
CA VAL A 15 12.00 -13.29 8.74
C VAL A 15 12.21 -14.49 9.64
N ALA A 16 12.90 -14.28 10.77
CA ALA A 16 13.07 -15.29 11.78
C ALA A 16 11.78 -15.48 12.60
N GLY A 17 11.35 -16.72 12.77
CA GLY A 17 10.12 -17.05 13.51
C GLY A 17 8.83 -16.64 12.81
N GLN A 18 7.81 -16.25 13.56
CA GLN A 18 6.50 -15.78 13.10
C GLN A 18 5.83 -16.70 12.05
N ALA A 19 5.88 -18.01 12.26
CA ALA A 19 5.42 -19.01 11.29
C ALA A 19 3.97 -18.80 10.85
N GLU A 20 3.06 -18.47 11.75
CA GLU A 20 1.65 -18.21 11.43
C GLU A 20 1.49 -16.96 10.56
N ALA A 21 2.19 -15.87 10.87
CA ALA A 21 2.10 -14.63 10.10
C ALA A 21 2.74 -14.79 8.71
N ARG A 22 3.85 -15.51 8.60
CA ARG A 22 4.47 -15.85 7.32
C ARG A 22 3.53 -16.69 6.46
N PHE A 23 2.95 -17.73 7.02
CA PHE A 23 1.97 -18.57 6.33
C PHE A 23 0.74 -17.76 5.88
N ALA A 24 0.23 -16.86 6.74
CA ALA A 24 -0.88 -15.99 6.37
C ALA A 24 -0.52 -15.05 5.20
N LEU A 25 0.72 -14.53 5.14
CA LEU A 25 1.18 -13.74 3.99
C LEU A 25 1.23 -14.57 2.70
N GLU A 26 1.75 -15.79 2.77
CA GLU A 26 1.83 -16.71 1.62
C GLU A 26 0.43 -17.02 1.07
N VAL A 27 -0.53 -17.35 1.96
CA VAL A 27 -1.93 -17.59 1.59
C VAL A 27 -2.55 -16.32 0.98
N ALA A 28 -2.32 -15.17 1.61
CA ALA A 28 -2.84 -13.90 1.11
C ALA A 28 -2.26 -13.55 -0.27
N ALA A 29 -0.96 -13.77 -0.48
CA ALA A 29 -0.30 -13.57 -1.77
C ALA A 29 -0.88 -14.50 -2.86
N ALA A 30 -1.02 -15.78 -2.56
CA ALA A 30 -1.52 -16.78 -3.49
C ALA A 30 -2.99 -16.55 -3.90
N GLY A 31 -3.82 -16.07 -2.96
CA GLY A 31 -5.25 -15.84 -3.18
C GLY A 31 -5.63 -14.38 -3.47
N ALA A 32 -4.66 -13.47 -3.55
CA ALA A 32 -4.90 -12.02 -3.63
C ALA A 32 -5.85 -11.51 -2.52
N HIS A 33 -5.76 -12.09 -1.31
CA HIS A 33 -6.60 -11.73 -0.18
C HIS A 33 -6.11 -10.46 0.51
N HIS A 34 -7.03 -9.63 0.94
CA HIS A 34 -6.72 -8.53 1.87
C HIS A 34 -6.34 -9.09 3.24
N LEU A 35 -5.47 -8.38 3.96
CA LEU A 35 -4.92 -8.88 5.21
C LEU A 35 -5.00 -7.82 6.32
N LEU A 36 -5.32 -8.25 7.53
CA LEU A 36 -5.22 -7.44 8.74
C LEU A 36 -4.15 -8.05 9.65
N LEU A 37 -3.07 -7.31 9.89
CA LEU A 37 -2.02 -7.64 10.84
C LEU A 37 -2.32 -6.97 12.18
N MET A 38 -2.63 -7.77 13.20
CA MET A 38 -2.88 -7.26 14.55
C MET A 38 -1.78 -7.71 15.49
N GLY A 39 -1.22 -6.78 16.25
CA GLY A 39 -0.16 -7.10 17.20
C GLY A 39 0.36 -5.87 17.94
N ALA A 40 1.12 -6.10 19.01
CA ALA A 40 1.75 -5.04 19.79
C ALA A 40 2.70 -4.19 18.93
N PRO A 41 3.02 -2.95 19.33
CA PRO A 41 4.12 -2.19 18.74
C PRO A 41 5.42 -3.01 18.75
N GLY A 42 6.18 -2.96 17.67
CA GLY A 42 7.41 -3.75 17.52
C GLY A 42 7.20 -5.24 17.17
N ALA A 43 5.96 -5.72 16.99
CA ALA A 43 5.70 -7.11 16.59
C ALA A 43 6.08 -7.44 15.14
N GLY A 44 6.68 -6.53 14.38
CA GLY A 44 7.14 -6.77 13.02
C GLY A 44 6.06 -6.66 11.93
N LYS A 45 4.90 -6.05 12.21
CA LYS A 45 3.80 -5.93 11.24
C LYS A 45 4.23 -5.22 9.93
N THR A 46 4.91 -4.09 10.05
CA THR A 46 5.42 -3.32 8.91
C THR A 46 6.49 -4.11 8.16
N MET A 47 7.41 -4.75 8.87
CA MET A 47 8.44 -5.62 8.31
C MET A 47 7.84 -6.76 7.47
N LEU A 48 6.76 -7.37 7.94
CA LEU A 48 6.04 -8.43 7.22
C LEU A 48 5.36 -7.87 5.96
N ALA A 49 4.65 -6.73 6.09
CA ALA A 49 3.95 -6.11 4.96
C ALA A 49 4.91 -5.72 3.82
N GLU A 50 6.09 -5.18 4.13
CA GLU A 50 7.12 -4.80 3.15
C GLU A 50 7.66 -5.98 2.35
N ARG A 51 7.52 -7.21 2.84
CA ARG A 51 7.96 -8.44 2.16
C ARG A 51 6.90 -9.06 1.25
N LEU A 52 5.66 -8.60 1.35
CA LEU A 52 4.58 -9.12 0.53
C LEU A 52 4.82 -8.94 -0.98
N PRO A 53 5.33 -7.80 -1.49
CA PRO A 53 5.65 -7.67 -2.92
C PRO A 53 6.65 -8.71 -3.44
N GLY A 54 7.55 -9.19 -2.59
CA GLY A 54 8.57 -10.18 -2.95
C GLY A 54 8.03 -11.58 -3.20
N ILE A 55 6.84 -11.88 -2.69
CA ILE A 55 6.17 -13.18 -2.87
C ILE A 55 4.95 -13.10 -3.80
N LEU A 56 4.61 -11.90 -4.29
CA LEU A 56 3.62 -11.74 -5.35
C LEU A 56 4.19 -12.13 -6.71
N PRO A 57 3.36 -12.62 -7.64
CA PRO A 57 3.82 -12.86 -9.00
C PRO A 57 4.24 -11.54 -9.67
N PRO A 58 5.25 -11.57 -10.57
CA PRO A 58 5.63 -10.39 -11.32
C PRO A 58 4.44 -9.89 -12.16
N LEU A 59 4.32 -8.57 -12.30
CA LEU A 59 3.25 -7.93 -13.06
C LEU A 59 3.26 -8.44 -14.53
N ASP A 60 2.08 -8.63 -15.10
CA ASP A 60 1.98 -8.77 -16.54
C ASP A 60 2.36 -7.47 -17.25
N ARG A 61 2.66 -7.55 -18.56
CA ARG A 61 3.16 -6.41 -19.33
C ARG A 61 2.18 -5.23 -19.33
N ARG A 62 0.88 -5.48 -19.39
CA ARG A 62 -0.16 -4.44 -19.41
C ARG A 62 -0.18 -3.70 -18.08
N THR A 63 -0.27 -4.41 -16.97
CA THR A 63 -0.28 -3.85 -15.63
C THR A 63 1.02 -3.08 -15.34
N ALA A 64 2.17 -3.61 -15.76
CA ALA A 64 3.45 -2.91 -15.62
C ALA A 64 3.49 -1.57 -16.37
N LEU A 65 2.91 -1.50 -17.57
CA LEU A 65 2.76 -0.25 -18.34
C LEU A 65 1.81 0.73 -17.65
N GLU A 66 0.67 0.27 -17.13
CA GLU A 66 -0.27 1.07 -16.36
C GLU A 66 0.42 1.68 -15.12
N CYS A 67 1.20 0.89 -14.38
CA CYS A 67 1.99 1.37 -13.23
C CYS A 67 3.03 2.42 -13.65
N ALA A 68 3.73 2.21 -14.74
CA ALA A 68 4.71 3.18 -15.25
C ALA A 68 4.04 4.51 -15.63
N ALA A 69 2.86 4.46 -16.28
CA ALA A 69 2.08 5.64 -16.61
C ALA A 69 1.61 6.39 -15.34
N LEU A 70 1.08 5.68 -14.35
CA LEU A 70 0.65 6.25 -13.07
C LEU A 70 1.81 6.94 -12.32
N ARG A 71 2.98 6.31 -12.28
CA ARG A 71 4.19 6.91 -11.68
C ARG A 71 4.59 8.20 -12.41
N SER A 72 4.48 8.26 -13.73
CA SER A 72 4.80 9.46 -14.50
C SER A 72 3.86 10.63 -14.19
N LEU A 73 2.59 10.34 -13.90
CA LEU A 73 1.57 11.34 -13.54
C LEU A 73 1.71 11.88 -12.10
N ARG A 74 2.33 11.12 -11.20
CA ARG A 74 2.62 11.59 -9.83
C ARG A 74 3.45 12.86 -9.83
N GLY A 75 4.19 13.13 -10.90
CA GLY A 75 4.97 14.35 -11.11
C GLY A 75 6.14 14.46 -10.15
N GLY A 76 7.34 14.15 -10.59
CA GLY A 76 8.53 14.48 -9.85
C GLY A 76 9.58 13.40 -9.70
N ASP A 77 9.43 12.23 -10.27
CA ASP A 77 10.61 11.40 -10.41
C ASP A 77 11.48 11.94 -11.55
N ALA A 78 12.34 12.91 -11.15
CA ALA A 78 13.49 13.32 -11.97
C ALA A 78 14.35 12.11 -12.40
N ARG A 79 14.13 10.95 -11.77
CA ARG A 79 14.75 9.66 -12.07
C ARG A 79 14.23 9.05 -13.37
N VAL A 80 12.93 9.20 -13.69
CA VAL A 80 12.39 8.77 -15.00
C VAL A 80 12.89 9.68 -16.12
N ARG A 81 13.08 10.99 -15.86
CA ARG A 81 13.64 11.93 -16.84
C ARG A 81 15.14 11.69 -17.12
N ARG A 82 15.90 11.11 -16.20
CA ARG A 82 17.33 10.82 -16.40
C ARG A 82 17.60 9.48 -17.11
N ARG A 83 16.62 8.58 -17.22
CA ARG A 83 16.64 7.43 -18.11
C ARG A 83 16.09 7.73 -19.51
N GLY A 84 15.83 8.99 -19.82
CA GLY A 84 15.56 9.47 -21.18
C GLY A 84 16.79 9.35 -22.08
N GLY A 85 17.17 8.15 -22.37
CA GLY A 85 17.75 7.84 -23.67
C GLY A 85 16.73 8.26 -24.72
N THR A 86 17.21 8.93 -25.76
CA THR A 86 16.55 9.27 -27.01
C THR A 86 15.48 8.24 -27.38
N ALA A 87 14.36 8.68 -27.96
CA ALA A 87 13.21 7.89 -28.41
C ALA A 87 13.55 6.84 -29.50
N GLN A 88 14.55 6.02 -29.23
CA GLN A 88 14.98 4.90 -30.05
C GLN A 88 14.91 3.63 -29.21
N GLY A 89 13.83 2.86 -29.40
CA GLY A 89 13.69 1.51 -28.89
C GLY A 89 13.12 1.46 -27.47
N PHE A 90 11.80 1.34 -27.34
CA PHE A 90 11.14 0.79 -26.14
C PHE A 90 11.41 -0.73 -26.02
N ASP A 91 12.67 -1.10 -25.93
CA ASP A 91 13.11 -2.47 -25.66
C ASP A 91 13.87 -2.54 -24.32
N GLY A 92 13.63 -1.55 -23.48
CA GLY A 92 14.05 -1.54 -22.09
C GLY A 92 13.09 -2.36 -21.24
N ASP A 93 13.64 -3.29 -20.50
CA ASP A 93 12.94 -4.17 -19.57
C ASP A 93 12.02 -3.35 -18.65
N ILE A 94 10.69 -3.50 -18.82
CA ILE A 94 9.70 -2.81 -18.02
C ILE A 94 9.76 -3.39 -16.62
N ASP A 95 9.89 -2.52 -15.59
CA ASP A 95 9.83 -2.94 -14.20
C ASP A 95 8.51 -3.65 -13.92
N ARG A 96 8.57 -4.96 -13.66
CA ARG A 96 7.44 -5.85 -13.37
C ARG A 96 7.28 -6.13 -11.88
N THR A 97 8.01 -5.41 -11.05
CA THR A 97 7.92 -5.56 -9.59
C THR A 97 6.60 -4.97 -9.08
N PRO A 98 5.80 -5.73 -8.32
CA PRO A 98 4.59 -5.21 -7.70
C PRO A 98 4.89 -3.98 -6.82
N PRO A 99 4.17 -2.86 -6.98
CA PRO A 99 4.39 -1.66 -6.18
C PRO A 99 3.98 -1.87 -4.72
N PHE A 100 4.64 -1.12 -3.83
CA PHE A 100 4.29 -1.03 -2.42
C PHE A 100 4.11 0.43 -2.04
N GLU A 101 2.89 0.80 -1.68
CA GLU A 101 2.55 2.15 -1.23
C GLU A 101 2.11 2.12 0.23
N ALA A 102 2.76 2.93 1.06
CA ALA A 102 2.51 3.01 2.49
C ALA A 102 2.29 4.48 2.89
N PRO A 103 1.11 5.06 2.65
CA PRO A 103 0.81 6.40 3.07
C PRO A 103 0.74 6.49 4.60
N HIS A 104 1.25 7.59 5.17
CA HIS A 104 1.17 7.85 6.60
C HIS A 104 -0.30 8.01 7.05
N HIS A 105 -0.64 7.66 8.29
CA HIS A 105 -2.03 7.75 8.80
C HIS A 105 -2.61 9.17 8.75
N SER A 106 -1.77 10.21 8.77
CA SER A 106 -2.19 11.61 8.58
C SER A 106 -2.46 12.00 7.10
N ALA A 107 -2.33 11.05 6.16
CA ALA A 107 -2.57 11.33 4.75
C ALA A 107 -4.01 11.78 4.52
N SER A 108 -4.18 12.82 3.72
CA SER A 108 -5.50 13.31 3.32
C SER A 108 -6.19 12.31 2.37
N ARG A 109 -7.53 12.42 2.27
CA ARG A 109 -8.31 11.67 1.28
C ARG A 109 -7.74 11.83 -0.15
N SER A 110 -7.31 13.03 -0.53
CA SER A 110 -6.72 13.27 -1.85
C SER A 110 -5.34 12.62 -2.03
N ALA A 111 -4.58 12.47 -0.98
CA ALA A 111 -3.33 11.70 -1.02
C ALA A 111 -3.60 10.20 -1.20
N LEU A 112 -4.70 9.69 -0.63
CA LEU A 112 -5.03 8.27 -0.68
C LEU A 112 -5.69 7.87 -2.02
N VAL A 113 -6.73 8.56 -2.46
CA VAL A 113 -7.47 8.20 -3.68
C VAL A 113 -7.16 9.10 -4.88
N GLY A 114 -6.42 10.18 -4.68
CA GLY A 114 -6.09 11.10 -5.73
C GLY A 114 -6.93 12.38 -5.71
N GLY A 115 -6.46 13.38 -6.45
CA GLY A 115 -7.08 14.70 -6.45
C GLY A 115 -6.10 15.79 -6.86
N GLY A 116 -6.32 16.99 -6.35
CA GLY A 116 -5.51 18.19 -6.60
C GLY A 116 -6.29 19.31 -7.28
N SER A 117 -5.76 20.54 -7.24
CA SER A 117 -6.26 21.69 -8.00
C SER A 117 -5.67 21.65 -9.40
N GLY A 118 -6.49 21.50 -10.44
CA GLY A 118 -6.04 21.38 -11.84
C GLY A 118 -6.11 19.95 -12.36
N LEU A 119 -5.04 19.44 -12.97
CA LEU A 119 -4.98 18.06 -13.46
C LEU A 119 -5.07 17.08 -12.28
N ALA A 120 -6.06 16.19 -12.33
CA ALA A 120 -6.21 15.18 -11.29
C ALA A 120 -4.95 14.27 -11.24
N ARG A 121 -4.36 14.12 -10.06
CA ARG A 121 -3.21 13.25 -9.87
C ARG A 121 -3.65 11.96 -9.20
N PRO A 122 -3.03 10.80 -9.56
CA PRO A 122 -3.31 9.53 -8.89
C PRO A 122 -2.86 9.60 -7.42
N GLY A 123 -3.66 9.01 -6.53
CA GLY A 123 -3.32 8.82 -5.12
C GLY A 123 -2.62 7.47 -4.87
N ALA A 124 -2.32 7.18 -3.58
CA ALA A 124 -1.66 5.96 -3.17
C ALA A 124 -2.40 4.69 -3.63
N ALA A 125 -3.74 4.69 -3.64
CA ALA A 125 -4.54 3.57 -4.11
C ALA A 125 -4.25 3.19 -5.58
N SER A 126 -4.14 4.21 -6.46
CA SER A 126 -3.79 3.97 -7.86
C SER A 126 -2.32 3.65 -8.05
N LEU A 127 -1.43 4.26 -7.26
CA LEU A 127 0.00 3.98 -7.32
C LEU A 127 0.35 2.56 -6.82
N ALA A 128 -0.51 1.97 -5.97
CA ALA A 128 -0.43 0.58 -5.53
C ALA A 128 -1.02 -0.42 -6.54
N HIS A 129 -1.49 0.03 -7.71
CA HIS A 129 -2.10 -0.83 -8.72
C HIS A 129 -1.21 -2.02 -9.09
N GLY A 130 -1.75 -3.24 -9.06
CA GLY A 130 -1.01 -4.48 -9.29
C GLY A 130 -0.13 -4.94 -8.13
N GLY A 131 -0.13 -4.22 -7.00
CA GLY A 131 0.71 -4.51 -5.84
C GLY A 131 -0.02 -4.35 -4.51
N VAL A 132 0.61 -3.68 -3.56
CA VAL A 132 0.18 -3.63 -2.16
C VAL A 132 -0.05 -2.19 -1.72
N LEU A 133 -1.23 -1.91 -1.16
CA LEU A 133 -1.51 -0.72 -0.37
C LEU A 133 -1.46 -1.10 1.11
N PHE A 134 -0.46 -0.60 1.82
CA PHE A 134 -0.27 -0.84 3.24
C PHE A 134 -0.68 0.38 4.07
N LEU A 135 -1.59 0.19 5.02
CA LEU A 135 -2.00 1.21 5.96
C LEU A 135 -1.56 0.81 7.36
N ASP A 136 -0.44 1.37 7.81
CA ASP A 136 0.02 1.18 9.18
C ASP A 136 -0.81 2.04 10.14
N GLU A 137 -0.99 1.56 11.36
CA GLU A 137 -1.84 2.22 12.35
C GLU A 137 -3.25 2.54 11.80
N ALA A 138 -3.86 1.59 11.09
CA ALA A 138 -5.13 1.78 10.38
C ALA A 138 -6.23 2.46 11.22
N PRO A 139 -6.40 2.20 12.54
CA PRO A 139 -7.38 2.90 13.37
C PRO A 139 -7.10 4.39 13.59
N GLU A 140 -5.90 4.89 13.27
CA GLU A 140 -5.53 6.30 13.42
C GLU A 140 -5.84 7.13 12.16
N PHE A 141 -6.16 6.49 11.04
CA PHE A 141 -6.65 7.19 9.86
C PHE A 141 -8.01 7.83 10.11
N GLU A 142 -8.24 8.99 9.52
CA GLU A 142 -9.57 9.59 9.51
C GLU A 142 -10.57 8.65 8.80
N ARG A 143 -11.70 8.36 9.44
CA ARG A 143 -12.73 7.44 8.94
C ARG A 143 -13.16 7.76 7.49
N ARG A 144 -13.37 9.04 7.18
CA ARG A 144 -13.74 9.49 5.83
C ARG A 144 -12.67 9.18 4.78
N THR A 145 -11.40 9.14 5.20
CA THR A 145 -10.27 8.78 4.35
C THR A 145 -10.28 7.29 4.04
N LEU A 146 -10.54 6.44 5.05
CA LEU A 146 -10.70 4.99 4.84
C LEU A 146 -11.94 4.65 4.00
N GLU A 147 -13.08 5.31 4.24
CA GLU A 147 -14.31 5.12 3.48
C GLU A 147 -14.11 5.42 1.98
N ALA A 148 -13.17 6.28 1.62
CA ALA A 148 -12.85 6.56 0.22
C ALA A 148 -12.21 5.38 -0.53
N LEU A 149 -11.70 4.36 0.20
CA LEU A 149 -11.19 3.13 -0.41
C LEU A 149 -12.27 2.14 -0.83
N ARG A 150 -13.55 2.31 -0.41
CA ARG A 150 -14.63 1.39 -0.80
C ARG A 150 -14.75 1.27 -2.31
N GLN A 151 -14.79 2.41 -3.01
CA GLN A 151 -14.92 2.40 -4.46
C GLN A 151 -13.78 1.63 -5.15
N PRO A 152 -12.48 1.94 -4.93
CA PRO A 152 -11.41 1.17 -5.57
C PRO A 152 -11.37 -0.31 -5.16
N LEU A 153 -11.76 -0.65 -3.93
CA LEU A 153 -11.83 -2.04 -3.50
C LEU A 153 -12.95 -2.83 -4.19
N GLU A 154 -14.08 -2.19 -4.52
CA GLU A 154 -15.21 -2.80 -5.20
C GLU A 154 -15.03 -2.84 -6.72
N SER A 155 -14.60 -1.71 -7.33
CA SER A 155 -14.53 -1.56 -8.78
C SER A 155 -13.14 -1.82 -9.38
N GLY A 156 -12.08 -1.78 -8.58
CA GLY A 156 -10.70 -1.81 -9.06
C GLY A 156 -10.23 -0.51 -9.71
N GLU A 157 -10.99 0.57 -9.54
CA GLU A 157 -10.74 1.87 -10.18
C GLU A 157 -11.05 3.03 -9.24
N VAL A 158 -10.35 4.14 -9.43
CA VAL A 158 -10.67 5.42 -8.79
C VAL A 158 -11.23 6.37 -9.83
N LEU A 159 -12.46 6.81 -9.62
CA LEU A 159 -13.13 7.81 -10.47
C LEU A 159 -13.05 9.20 -9.81
N LEU A 160 -12.42 10.15 -10.48
CA LEU A 160 -12.27 11.54 -10.03
C LEU A 160 -13.04 12.47 -10.95
N HIS A 161 -14.11 13.06 -10.43
CA HIS A 161 -14.87 14.11 -11.14
C HIS A 161 -14.20 15.47 -10.99
N ARG A 162 -14.07 16.21 -12.08
CA ARG A 162 -13.50 17.56 -12.17
C ARG A 162 -14.37 18.47 -13.04
N ALA A 163 -14.15 19.76 -12.94
CA ALA A 163 -14.87 20.72 -13.78
C ALA A 163 -14.66 20.49 -15.29
N LEU A 164 -13.49 19.96 -15.68
CA LEU A 164 -13.10 19.66 -17.06
C LEU A 164 -13.42 18.22 -17.50
N GLY A 165 -14.07 17.42 -16.66
CA GLY A 165 -14.41 16.04 -16.98
C GLY A 165 -14.09 15.04 -15.86
N ALA A 166 -14.29 13.76 -16.14
CA ALA A 166 -13.96 12.67 -15.23
C ALA A 166 -12.67 11.98 -15.67
N VAL A 167 -11.84 11.62 -14.70
CA VAL A 167 -10.63 10.83 -14.92
C VAL A 167 -10.76 9.53 -14.15
N VAL A 168 -10.45 8.42 -14.80
CA VAL A 168 -10.43 7.08 -14.21
C VAL A 168 -8.99 6.61 -14.10
N TYR A 169 -8.59 6.17 -12.91
CA TYR A 169 -7.30 5.53 -12.67
C TYR A 169 -7.50 4.09 -12.22
N PRO A 170 -6.74 3.12 -12.76
CA PRO A 170 -6.76 1.75 -12.25
C PRO A 170 -6.24 1.74 -10.79
N ALA A 171 -6.86 0.90 -9.96
CA ALA A 171 -6.56 0.79 -8.54
C ALA A 171 -6.86 -0.61 -8.00
N ARG A 172 -6.39 -1.64 -8.68
CA ARG A 172 -6.47 -3.04 -8.22
C ARG A 172 -5.24 -3.33 -7.38
N PHE A 173 -5.41 -3.39 -6.09
CA PHE A 173 -4.32 -3.63 -5.14
C PHE A 173 -4.76 -4.61 -4.07
N GLN A 174 -3.79 -5.25 -3.44
CA GLN A 174 -4.00 -6.00 -2.21
C GLN A 174 -3.90 -5.04 -1.03
N LEU A 175 -4.96 -4.94 -0.22
CA LEU A 175 -4.97 -4.09 0.96
C LEU A 175 -4.40 -4.86 2.16
N VAL A 176 -3.39 -4.27 2.79
CA VAL A 176 -2.84 -4.76 4.06
C VAL A 176 -3.02 -3.67 5.11
N LEU A 177 -3.74 -4.00 6.15
CA LEU A 177 -3.94 -3.12 7.31
C LEU A 177 -3.07 -3.60 8.46
N ALA A 178 -2.48 -2.68 9.21
CA ALA A 178 -1.85 -3.00 10.48
C ALA A 178 -2.53 -2.22 11.60
N ALA A 179 -2.79 -2.90 12.71
CA ALA A 179 -3.43 -2.32 13.88
C ALA A 179 -2.78 -2.81 15.17
N ASN A 180 -2.82 -1.97 16.19
CA ASN A 180 -2.55 -2.42 17.54
C ASN A 180 -3.81 -3.05 18.16
N PRO A 181 -3.71 -3.94 19.15
CA PRO A 181 -4.88 -4.58 19.74
C PRO A 181 -5.72 -3.64 20.61
N CYS A 182 -5.16 -2.49 20.99
CA CYS A 182 -5.81 -1.46 21.78
C CYS A 182 -4.98 -0.16 21.74
N PRO A 183 -5.49 0.99 22.26
CA PRO A 183 -4.76 2.26 22.25
C PRO A 183 -3.38 2.23 22.91
N CYS A 184 -3.19 1.44 23.97
CA CYS A 184 -1.87 1.31 24.60
C CYS A 184 -0.95 0.28 23.93
N GLY A 185 -1.44 -0.44 22.90
CA GLY A 185 -0.70 -1.46 22.18
C GLY A 185 -0.48 -2.80 22.91
N LYS A 186 -0.85 -2.90 24.20
CA LYS A 186 -0.52 -4.05 25.07
C LYS A 186 -1.68 -5.05 25.24
N GLY A 187 -2.84 -4.78 24.66
CA GLY A 187 -4.00 -5.67 24.74
C GLY A 187 -3.78 -6.95 23.93
N GLY A 188 -4.11 -8.10 24.49
CA GLY A 188 -4.03 -9.40 23.81
C GLY A 188 -2.70 -10.14 23.90
N GLY A 189 -1.68 -9.59 24.55
CA GLY A 189 -0.40 -10.28 24.81
C GLY A 189 -0.39 -10.99 26.17
N THR A 190 0.19 -12.18 26.21
CA THR A 190 0.51 -12.87 27.46
C THR A 190 1.66 -12.14 28.15
N GLY A 191 1.41 -11.57 29.34
CA GLY A 191 2.46 -11.08 30.24
C GLY A 191 2.63 -9.56 30.35
N VAL A 192 1.90 -8.74 29.60
CA VAL A 192 1.93 -7.28 29.77
C VAL A 192 0.51 -6.77 30.05
N GLU A 193 0.29 -6.18 31.24
CA GLU A 193 -1.02 -5.66 31.62
C GLU A 193 -1.45 -4.49 30.73
N CYS A 194 -2.56 -4.69 30.00
CA CYS A 194 -3.24 -3.63 29.29
C CYS A 194 -3.89 -2.66 30.31
N ARG A 195 -3.57 -1.36 30.20
CA ARG A 195 -4.13 -0.32 31.06
C ARG A 195 -5.39 0.35 30.49
N CYS A 196 -5.84 -0.07 29.32
CA CYS A 196 -7.05 0.49 28.71
C CYS A 196 -8.29 -0.04 29.39
N SER A 197 -9.22 0.85 29.70
CA SER A 197 -10.55 0.50 30.16
C SER A 197 -11.36 -0.23 29.07
N VAL A 198 -12.39 -0.96 29.46
CA VAL A 198 -13.28 -1.64 28.50
C VAL A 198 -13.89 -0.68 27.48
N PRO A 199 -14.40 0.52 27.86
CA PRO A 199 -14.92 1.49 26.90
C PRO A 199 -13.87 2.02 25.91
N GLU A 200 -12.61 2.20 26.33
CA GLU A 200 -11.53 2.63 25.44
C GLU A 200 -11.21 1.57 24.40
N ARG A 201 -11.11 0.29 24.81
CA ARG A 201 -10.90 -0.83 23.88
C ARG A 201 -12.05 -0.97 22.89
N SER A 202 -13.30 -0.86 23.37
CA SER A 202 -14.48 -0.94 22.51
C SER A 202 -14.52 0.19 21.49
N ARG A 203 -14.25 1.43 21.89
CA ARG A 203 -14.18 2.57 20.97
C ARG A 203 -13.04 2.45 19.95
N TYR A 204 -11.91 1.88 20.36
CA TYR A 204 -10.79 1.65 19.45
C TYR A 204 -11.10 0.56 18.42
N ALA A 205 -11.76 -0.51 18.82
CA ALA A 205 -12.17 -1.59 17.92
C ALA A 205 -13.28 -1.18 16.93
N GLN A 206 -13.96 -0.05 17.16
CA GLN A 206 -15.02 0.49 16.29
C GLN A 206 -14.49 1.53 15.27
N ARG A 207 -13.22 1.88 15.35
CA ARG A 207 -12.57 2.79 14.40
C ARG A 207 -12.22 2.08 13.10
#